data_c53468507b908c791191c20ca8f259df
#
_entry.id   c53468507b908c791191c20ca8f259df
#
_cell.length_a   1.000
_cell.length_b   1.000
_cell.length_c   1.000
_cell.angle_alpha   90.00
_cell.angle_beta   90.00
_cell.angle_gamma   90.00
#
_symmetry.space_group_name_H-M   'P 1'
#
loop_
_entity.id
_entity.type
_entity.pdbx_description
1 polymer ?
#
loop_
_entity_poly.entity_id
_entity_poly.type
_entity_poly.pdbx_seq_one_letter_code
_entity_poly.pdbx_strand_id
1 'polypeptide(L)'
;RLGPRAHHTRVAAVARRPPFDPAAVLAARRDAPAVLLDDPRHLGNLGAVVRVAAGADAACVATVGESDPWDPVAIRGSAGLHFALPVGRLAERPVGPEGVPTGGRPLIALDPDGDELDPAALPSDALLAFGSERHGLGEGVLATADARLRIPMRPGVSSLNLATSVAAVLFAWRLAAGPGAAQS
;
A
#
# COMPACT_ATOMS: atom_id res chain seq x y z
N ARG A 1 11.40 22.76 -8.20
CA ARG A 1 11.65 23.60 -7.01
C ARG A 1 12.06 22.68 -5.87
N LEU A 2 13.24 22.88 -5.28
CA LEU A 2 13.60 22.25 -4.01
C LEU A 2 12.62 22.78 -2.96
N GLY A 3 12.02 21.87 -2.16
CA GLY A 3 10.90 22.21 -1.27
C GLY A 3 11.18 23.33 -0.26
N PRO A 4 10.16 23.76 0.50
CA PRO A 4 10.14 25.03 1.23
C PRO A 4 11.05 25.12 2.47
N ARG A 5 11.85 24.09 2.79
CA ARG A 5 12.84 24.13 3.89
C ARG A 5 14.24 24.04 3.33
N ALA A 6 15.06 25.02 3.66
CA ALA A 6 16.50 24.98 3.38
C ALA A 6 17.10 23.74 4.07
N HIS A 7 17.65 22.83 3.27
CA HIS A 7 18.41 21.70 3.79
C HIS A 7 19.83 22.15 4.11
N HIS A 8 20.35 21.69 5.25
CA HIS A 8 21.76 21.96 5.63
C HIS A 8 22.76 21.23 4.72
N THR A 9 22.28 20.39 3.78
CA THR A 9 23.14 19.74 2.80
C THR A 9 23.44 20.69 1.66
N ARG A 10 24.71 20.82 1.30
CA ARG A 10 25.18 21.63 0.14
C ARG A 10 25.06 20.87 -1.18
N VAL A 11 24.43 19.70 -1.19
CA VAL A 11 24.29 18.84 -2.36
C VAL A 11 22.81 18.65 -2.65
N ALA A 12 22.44 18.85 -3.91
CA ALA A 12 21.12 18.48 -4.46
C ALA A 12 21.35 17.55 -5.65
N ALA A 13 20.51 16.53 -5.76
CA ALA A 13 20.51 15.60 -6.88
C ALA A 13 19.14 15.60 -7.55
N VAL A 14 19.14 15.48 -8.88
CA VAL A 14 17.94 15.22 -9.67
C VAL A 14 18.04 13.79 -10.16
N ALA A 15 17.06 12.96 -9.80
CA ALA A 15 16.96 11.58 -10.24
C ALA A 15 15.77 11.42 -11.19
N ARG A 16 15.92 10.53 -12.16
CA ARG A 16 14.78 10.14 -13.01
C ARG A 16 13.83 9.28 -12.20
N ARG A 17 12.53 9.58 -12.26
CA ARG A 17 11.49 8.73 -11.68
C ARG A 17 11.51 7.36 -12.38
N PRO A 18 11.55 6.24 -11.62
CA PRO A 18 11.43 4.91 -12.21
C PRO A 18 10.11 4.75 -12.97
N PRO A 19 10.09 4.06 -14.11
CA PRO A 19 8.84 3.73 -14.79
C PRO A 19 7.99 2.81 -13.90
N PHE A 20 6.68 2.97 -13.97
CA PHE A 20 5.73 2.10 -13.29
C PHE A 20 4.73 1.59 -14.33
N ASP A 21 4.88 0.33 -14.72
CA ASP A 21 3.91 -0.39 -15.54
C ASP A 21 3.03 -1.23 -14.61
N PRO A 22 1.75 -0.88 -14.42
CA PRO A 22 0.85 -1.58 -13.51
C PRO A 22 0.79 -3.08 -13.76
N ALA A 23 0.66 -3.50 -15.01
CA ALA A 23 0.52 -4.91 -15.37
C ALA A 23 1.79 -5.70 -15.02
N ALA A 24 2.95 -5.20 -15.42
CA ALA A 24 4.23 -5.83 -15.14
C ALA A 24 4.53 -5.88 -13.64
N VAL A 25 4.26 -4.78 -12.90
CA VAL A 25 4.53 -4.69 -11.47
C VAL A 25 3.63 -5.63 -10.67
N LEU A 26 2.34 -5.74 -11.00
CA LEU A 26 1.42 -6.64 -10.31
C LEU A 26 1.68 -8.12 -10.66
N ALA A 27 2.19 -8.42 -11.85
CA ALA A 27 2.56 -9.77 -12.23
C ALA A 27 3.89 -10.24 -11.60
N ALA A 28 4.77 -9.29 -11.24
CA ALA A 28 6.04 -9.60 -10.60
C ALA A 28 5.87 -9.97 -9.12
N ARG A 29 6.87 -10.63 -8.55
CA ARG A 29 6.97 -10.93 -7.10
C ARG A 29 5.66 -11.44 -6.48
N ARG A 30 5.20 -12.59 -6.95
CA ARG A 30 4.02 -13.30 -6.40
C ARG A 30 4.30 -13.96 -5.04
N ASP A 31 5.51 -13.90 -4.56
CA ASP A 31 5.98 -14.39 -3.26
C ASP A 31 5.76 -13.41 -2.10
N ALA A 32 5.31 -12.18 -2.40
CA ALA A 32 5.05 -11.14 -1.42
C ALA A 32 3.76 -10.37 -1.72
N PRO A 33 3.02 -9.92 -0.68
CA PRO A 33 1.83 -9.09 -0.87
C PRO A 33 2.16 -7.76 -1.53
N ALA A 34 1.24 -7.28 -2.35
CA ALA A 34 1.23 -5.91 -2.86
C ALA A 34 0.28 -5.04 -2.03
N VAL A 35 0.57 -3.77 -1.89
CA VAL A 35 -0.28 -2.80 -1.17
C VAL A 35 -0.99 -1.90 -2.17
N LEU A 36 -2.31 -1.80 -2.05
CA LEU A 36 -3.15 -0.85 -2.76
C LEU A 36 -3.70 0.19 -1.79
N LEU A 37 -3.51 1.47 -2.10
CA LEU A 37 -4.10 2.57 -1.35
C LEU A 37 -5.22 3.21 -2.19
N ASP A 38 -6.44 3.17 -1.69
CA ASP A 38 -7.59 3.80 -2.34
C ASP A 38 -7.73 5.25 -1.88
N ASP A 39 -7.41 6.16 -2.80
CA ASP A 39 -7.50 7.62 -2.66
C ASP A 39 -6.79 8.18 -1.41
N PRO A 40 -5.50 7.88 -1.20
CA PRO A 40 -4.77 8.36 -0.03
C PRO A 40 -4.62 9.88 -0.09
N ARG A 41 -5.22 10.60 0.86
CA ARG A 41 -5.23 12.09 0.88
C ARG A 41 -4.03 12.68 1.62
N HIS A 42 -3.52 11.98 2.63
CA HIS A 42 -2.38 12.42 3.41
C HIS A 42 -1.06 11.90 2.84
N LEU A 43 -0.36 12.73 2.09
CA LEU A 43 0.91 12.38 1.44
C LEU A 43 2.00 11.93 2.43
N GLY A 44 1.98 12.44 3.66
CA GLY A 44 2.86 11.97 4.73
C GLY A 44 2.57 10.51 5.13
N ASN A 45 1.30 10.13 5.23
CA ASN A 45 0.89 8.74 5.49
C ASN A 45 1.25 7.83 4.31
N LEU A 46 1.05 8.30 3.08
CA LEU A 46 1.47 7.57 1.88
C LEU A 46 2.98 7.28 1.93
N GLY A 47 3.80 8.27 2.24
CA GLY A 47 5.24 8.07 2.39
C GLY A 47 5.59 7.08 3.52
N ALA A 48 4.88 7.16 4.65
CA ALA A 48 5.05 6.22 5.75
C ALA A 48 4.66 4.79 5.34
N VAL A 49 3.59 4.61 4.54
CA VAL A 49 3.21 3.30 3.97
C VAL A 49 4.31 2.75 3.07
N VAL A 50 4.89 3.56 2.18
CA VAL A 50 6.02 3.12 1.34
C VAL A 50 7.19 2.65 2.20
N ARG A 51 7.48 3.37 3.30
CA ARG A 51 8.54 2.97 4.24
C ARG A 51 8.24 1.64 4.93
N VAL A 52 7.01 1.45 5.38
CA VAL A 52 6.55 0.19 6.00
C VAL A 52 6.61 -0.97 5.00
N ALA A 53 6.07 -0.77 3.80
CA ALA A 53 6.05 -1.76 2.73
C ALA A 53 7.47 -2.21 2.34
N ALA A 54 8.40 -1.26 2.19
CA ALA A 54 9.80 -1.58 1.95
C ALA A 54 10.42 -2.39 3.11
N GLY A 55 10.13 -2.02 4.36
CA GLY A 55 10.61 -2.74 5.55
C GLY A 55 10.02 -4.13 5.70
N ALA A 56 8.79 -4.33 5.26
CA ALA A 56 8.13 -5.65 5.25
C ALA A 56 8.44 -6.47 3.98
N ASP A 57 9.21 -5.93 3.05
CA ASP A 57 9.55 -6.55 1.76
C ASP A 57 8.32 -6.83 0.89
N ALA A 58 7.34 -5.93 0.89
CA ALA A 58 6.18 -6.01 0.01
C ALA A 58 6.55 -5.91 -1.46
N ALA A 59 5.75 -6.51 -2.35
CA ALA A 59 6.01 -6.53 -3.79
C ALA A 59 5.97 -5.13 -4.43
N CYS A 60 5.03 -4.30 -4.03
CA CYS A 60 4.90 -2.91 -4.48
C CYS A 60 3.95 -2.11 -3.60
N VAL A 61 3.93 -0.79 -3.81
CA VAL A 61 2.86 0.10 -3.33
C VAL A 61 2.21 0.77 -4.54
N ALA A 62 0.93 0.49 -4.73
CA ALA A 62 0.10 1.05 -5.78
C ALA A 62 -0.94 2.00 -5.19
N THR A 63 -1.32 3.04 -5.91
CA THR A 63 -2.41 3.93 -5.53
C THR A 63 -3.47 4.00 -6.60
N VAL A 64 -4.72 4.20 -6.24
CA VAL A 64 -5.77 4.69 -7.11
C VAL A 64 -6.25 6.06 -6.62
N GLY A 65 -6.74 6.90 -7.51
CA GLY A 65 -7.14 8.27 -7.19
C GLY A 65 -6.17 9.33 -7.68
N GLU A 66 -6.32 10.56 -7.16
CA GLU A 66 -5.63 11.74 -7.71
C GLU A 66 -4.23 11.97 -7.14
N SER A 67 -3.95 11.48 -5.95
CA SER A 67 -2.67 11.72 -5.26
C SER A 67 -1.49 11.17 -6.03
N ASP A 68 -0.46 11.99 -6.27
CA ASP A 68 0.81 11.51 -6.84
C ASP A 68 1.65 10.84 -5.74
N PRO A 69 1.89 9.52 -5.84
CA PRO A 69 2.72 8.84 -4.86
C PRO A 69 4.17 9.32 -4.85
N TRP A 70 4.62 10.02 -5.88
CA TRP A 70 5.94 10.63 -5.98
C TRP A 70 5.98 12.11 -5.59
N ASP A 71 4.95 12.63 -4.93
CA ASP A 71 5.00 13.97 -4.36
C ASP A 71 6.18 14.12 -3.38
N PRO A 72 6.88 15.27 -3.36
CA PRO A 72 8.00 15.51 -2.46
C PRO A 72 7.71 15.26 -0.97
N VAL A 73 6.46 15.43 -0.53
CA VAL A 73 6.04 15.13 0.85
C VAL A 73 6.03 13.62 1.09
N ALA A 74 5.51 12.84 0.14
CA ALA A 74 5.51 11.37 0.21
C ALA A 74 6.94 10.81 0.18
N ILE A 75 7.79 11.28 -0.74
CA ILE A 75 9.20 10.89 -0.82
C ILE A 75 9.93 11.16 0.51
N ARG A 76 9.69 12.31 1.12
CA ARG A 76 10.25 12.63 2.44
C ARG A 76 9.74 11.70 3.52
N GLY A 77 8.44 11.41 3.52
CA GLY A 77 7.79 10.49 4.47
C GLY A 77 8.35 9.07 4.42
N SER A 78 8.78 8.62 3.24
CA SER A 78 9.39 7.29 3.05
C SER A 78 10.86 7.21 3.45
N ALA A 79 11.49 8.33 3.82
CA ALA A 79 12.92 8.38 4.13
C ALA A 79 13.83 7.84 2.99
N GLY A 80 13.43 8.06 1.74
CA GLY A 80 14.17 7.61 0.55
C GLY A 80 13.84 6.20 0.07
N LEU A 81 12.98 5.46 0.75
CA LEU A 81 12.64 4.08 0.40
C LEU A 81 11.70 3.94 -0.82
N HIS A 82 11.30 5.05 -1.45
CA HIS A 82 10.62 5.01 -2.77
C HIS A 82 11.42 4.30 -3.87
N PHE A 83 12.73 4.18 -3.69
CA PHE A 83 13.61 3.52 -4.65
C PHE A 83 13.90 2.06 -4.28
N ALA A 84 13.39 1.56 -3.15
CA ALA A 84 13.60 0.20 -2.67
C ALA A 84 12.58 -0.81 -3.22
N LEU A 85 11.40 -0.32 -3.68
CA LEU A 85 10.35 -1.15 -4.25
C LEU A 85 9.59 -0.36 -5.32
N PRO A 86 8.85 -1.01 -6.23
CA PRO A 86 7.98 -0.32 -7.18
C PRO A 86 6.89 0.49 -6.46
N VAL A 87 6.81 1.79 -6.78
CA VAL A 87 5.77 2.70 -6.27
C VAL A 87 5.14 3.45 -7.44
N GLY A 88 3.82 3.45 -7.56
CA GLY A 88 3.17 4.16 -8.63
C GLY A 88 1.65 4.19 -8.54
N ARG A 89 1.03 4.92 -9.47
CA ARG A 89 -0.42 4.98 -9.61
C ARG A 89 -0.90 3.91 -10.58
N LEU A 90 -1.87 3.13 -10.14
CA LEU A 90 -2.45 2.04 -10.92
C LEU A 90 -3.45 2.55 -11.95
N ALA A 91 -4.36 3.39 -11.48
CA ALA A 91 -5.44 3.97 -12.28
C ALA A 91 -6.01 5.21 -11.57
N GLU A 92 -6.94 5.89 -12.24
CA GLU A 92 -7.87 6.77 -11.57
C GLU A 92 -8.77 5.95 -10.63
N ARG A 93 -9.40 6.61 -9.65
CA ARG A 93 -10.28 5.90 -8.74
C ARG A 93 -11.45 5.29 -9.52
N PRO A 94 -11.68 3.97 -9.44
CA PRO A 94 -12.77 3.35 -10.16
C PRO A 94 -14.11 3.86 -9.65
N VAL A 95 -14.99 4.23 -10.58
CA VAL A 95 -16.37 4.62 -10.30
C VAL A 95 -17.27 3.48 -10.78
N GLY A 96 -17.81 2.69 -9.84
CA GLY A 96 -18.70 1.57 -10.17
C GLY A 96 -18.03 0.19 -10.10
N PRO A 97 -18.68 -0.85 -10.65
CA PRO A 97 -18.32 -2.24 -10.44
C PRO A 97 -17.10 -2.74 -11.24
N GLU A 98 -16.47 -1.90 -12.04
CA GLU A 98 -15.32 -2.30 -12.86
C GLU A 98 -14.08 -2.65 -12.02
N GLY A 99 -14.05 -2.21 -10.75
CA GLY A 99 -12.99 -2.53 -9.83
C GLY A 99 -11.62 -1.95 -10.18
N VAL A 100 -10.58 -2.52 -9.60
CA VAL A 100 -9.19 -2.12 -9.84
C VAL A 100 -8.44 -3.23 -10.57
N PRO A 101 -7.44 -2.89 -11.42
CA PRO A 101 -6.56 -3.90 -11.99
C PRO A 101 -5.80 -4.64 -10.88
N THR A 102 -5.95 -5.96 -10.80
CA THR A 102 -5.28 -6.79 -9.77
C THR A 102 -4.07 -7.53 -10.30
N GLY A 103 -3.92 -7.63 -11.61
CA GLY A 103 -2.87 -8.46 -12.23
C GLY A 103 -3.04 -9.95 -11.89
N GLY A 104 -4.27 -10.39 -11.57
CA GLY A 104 -4.59 -11.76 -11.18
C GLY A 104 -4.21 -12.08 -9.72
N ARG A 105 -3.90 -11.07 -8.89
CA ARG A 105 -3.73 -11.23 -7.44
C ARG A 105 -5.08 -11.30 -6.75
N PRO A 106 -5.26 -12.13 -5.71
CA PRO A 106 -6.43 -12.03 -4.85
C PRO A 106 -6.52 -10.62 -4.24
N LEU A 107 -7.65 -9.94 -4.42
CA LEU A 107 -7.93 -8.63 -3.85
C LEU A 107 -8.53 -8.77 -2.47
N ILE A 108 -7.79 -8.40 -1.45
CA ILE A 108 -8.21 -8.45 -0.05
C ILE A 108 -8.47 -7.03 0.45
N ALA A 109 -9.72 -6.71 0.72
CA ALA A 109 -10.13 -5.42 1.27
C ALA A 109 -9.95 -5.40 2.79
N LEU A 110 -9.14 -4.47 3.31
CA LEU A 110 -9.03 -4.23 4.75
C LEU A 110 -10.15 -3.27 5.17
N ASP A 111 -11.20 -3.85 5.76
CA ASP A 111 -12.47 -3.16 6.06
C ASP A 111 -12.93 -3.54 7.49
N PRO A 112 -13.37 -2.57 8.33
CA PRO A 112 -13.85 -2.86 9.68
C PRO A 112 -15.02 -3.86 9.76
N ASP A 113 -15.83 -3.93 8.70
CA ASP A 113 -16.99 -4.82 8.61
C ASP A 113 -16.66 -6.21 8.05
N GLY A 114 -15.38 -6.49 7.79
CA GLY A 114 -14.92 -7.78 7.30
C GLY A 114 -14.78 -8.86 8.39
N ASP A 115 -14.41 -10.06 7.96
CA ASP A 115 -14.04 -11.16 8.86
C ASP A 115 -12.72 -10.87 9.57
N GLU A 116 -12.47 -11.52 10.69
CA GLU A 116 -11.25 -11.32 11.45
C GLU A 116 -10.03 -11.82 10.68
N LEU A 117 -9.01 -10.98 10.58
CA LEU A 117 -7.77 -11.28 9.88
C LEU A 117 -7.01 -12.42 10.58
N ASP A 118 -6.80 -13.52 9.86
CA ASP A 118 -5.78 -14.51 10.19
C ASP A 118 -4.54 -14.27 9.31
N PRO A 119 -3.43 -13.80 9.87
CA PRO A 119 -2.23 -13.54 9.10
C PRO A 119 -1.62 -14.77 8.42
N ALA A 120 -1.82 -15.95 8.98
CA ALA A 120 -1.30 -17.21 8.42
C ALA A 120 -2.11 -17.69 7.20
N ALA A 121 -3.37 -17.26 7.08
CA ALA A 121 -4.24 -17.58 5.96
C ALA A 121 -4.14 -16.55 4.81
N LEU A 122 -3.40 -15.43 4.98
CA LEU A 122 -3.24 -14.45 3.92
C LEU A 122 -2.41 -15.02 2.76
N PRO A 123 -2.92 -14.97 1.51
CA PRO A 123 -2.14 -15.37 0.34
C PRO A 123 -0.86 -14.51 0.21
N SER A 124 0.27 -15.15 -0.07
CA SER A 124 1.53 -14.43 -0.25
C SER A 124 1.48 -13.45 -1.42
N ASP A 125 0.66 -13.73 -2.42
CA ASP A 125 0.49 -12.89 -3.59
C ASP A 125 -0.72 -11.94 -3.51
N ALA A 126 -1.32 -11.75 -2.35
CA ALA A 126 -2.47 -10.87 -2.19
C ALA A 126 -2.19 -9.42 -2.61
N LEU A 127 -3.20 -8.76 -3.16
CA LEU A 127 -3.28 -7.31 -3.28
C LEU A 127 -4.10 -6.79 -2.09
N LEU A 128 -3.43 -6.23 -1.10
CA LEU A 128 -4.03 -5.76 0.15
C LEU A 128 -4.51 -4.32 -0.04
N ALA A 129 -5.81 -4.10 -0.08
CA ALA A 129 -6.41 -2.78 -0.27
C ALA A 129 -6.73 -2.09 1.05
N PHE A 130 -6.27 -0.86 1.19
CA PHE A 130 -6.51 0.01 2.33
C PHE A 130 -7.19 1.29 1.87
N GLY A 131 -8.25 1.68 2.54
CA GLY A 131 -9.02 2.87 2.22
C GLY A 131 -8.42 4.16 2.77
N SER A 132 -8.96 5.29 2.30
CA SER A 132 -8.63 6.60 2.85
C SER A 132 -9.09 6.74 4.31
N GLU A 133 -8.42 7.64 5.06
CA GLU A 133 -8.68 7.84 6.49
C GLU A 133 -10.10 8.33 6.81
N ARG A 134 -10.78 8.97 5.85
CA ARG A 134 -12.11 9.56 6.04
C ARG A 134 -13.25 8.71 5.49
N HIS A 135 -13.02 8.05 4.37
CA HIS A 135 -14.10 7.40 3.61
C HIS A 135 -13.92 5.89 3.50
N GLY A 136 -12.83 5.35 4.04
CA GLY A 136 -12.52 3.93 3.88
C GLY A 136 -12.26 3.56 2.41
N LEU A 137 -12.56 2.33 2.06
CA LEU A 137 -12.49 1.80 0.70
C LEU A 137 -13.71 2.25 -0.12
N GLY A 138 -13.51 2.55 -1.39
CA GLY A 138 -14.58 2.87 -2.32
C GLY A 138 -15.38 1.64 -2.73
N GLU A 139 -16.62 1.88 -3.15
CA GLU A 139 -17.55 0.82 -3.56
C GLU A 139 -16.98 -0.08 -4.65
N GLY A 140 -16.25 0.48 -5.63
CA GLY A 140 -15.64 -0.30 -6.70
C GLY A 140 -14.59 -1.30 -6.20
N VAL A 141 -13.81 -0.95 -5.18
CA VAL A 141 -12.85 -1.86 -4.55
C VAL A 141 -13.58 -2.92 -3.74
N LEU A 142 -14.55 -2.49 -2.91
CA LEU A 142 -15.32 -3.41 -2.07
C LEU A 142 -16.15 -4.42 -2.86
N ALA A 143 -16.72 -3.99 -4.00
CA ALA A 143 -17.57 -4.84 -4.85
C ALA A 143 -16.76 -5.95 -5.57
N THR A 144 -15.46 -5.71 -5.80
CA THR A 144 -14.59 -6.63 -6.54
C THR A 144 -13.58 -7.36 -5.65
N ALA A 145 -13.61 -7.12 -4.34
CA ALA A 145 -12.74 -7.81 -3.40
C ALA A 145 -13.12 -9.29 -3.28
N ASP A 146 -12.12 -10.16 -3.33
CA ASP A 146 -12.28 -11.62 -3.12
C ASP A 146 -12.58 -11.94 -1.66
N ALA A 147 -12.07 -11.09 -0.73
CA ALA A 147 -12.38 -11.17 0.70
C ALA A 147 -12.32 -9.79 1.35
N ARG A 148 -13.08 -9.63 2.45
CA ARG A 148 -13.02 -8.46 3.34
C ARG A 148 -12.53 -8.92 4.69
N LEU A 149 -11.44 -8.33 5.18
CA LEU A 149 -10.83 -8.69 6.44
C LEU A 149 -10.66 -7.46 7.33
N ARG A 150 -10.86 -7.61 8.64
CA ARG A 150 -10.63 -6.55 9.62
C ARG A 150 -9.42 -6.87 10.49
N ILE A 151 -8.71 -5.82 10.87
CA ILE A 151 -7.71 -5.90 11.94
C ILE A 151 -8.47 -6.02 13.26
N PRO A 152 -8.23 -7.06 14.10
CA PRO A 152 -8.92 -7.20 15.37
C PRO A 152 -8.56 -6.03 16.30
N MET A 153 -9.56 -5.33 16.79
CA MET A 153 -9.43 -4.19 17.69
C MET A 153 -10.37 -4.34 18.88
N ARG A 154 -10.04 -3.69 20.01
CA ARG A 154 -10.94 -3.66 21.16
C ARG A 154 -12.25 -2.95 20.81
N PRO A 155 -13.37 -3.32 21.44
CA PRO A 155 -14.64 -2.61 21.27
C PRO A 155 -14.50 -1.10 21.48
N GLY A 156 -15.14 -0.30 20.61
CA GLY A 156 -15.10 1.18 20.66
C GLY A 156 -13.91 1.82 19.94
N VAL A 157 -12.98 1.05 19.36
CA VAL A 157 -11.94 1.55 18.45
C VAL A 157 -12.33 1.14 17.03
N SER A 158 -12.60 2.13 16.16
CA SER A 158 -13.12 1.89 14.82
C SER A 158 -12.04 1.89 13.72
N SER A 159 -10.89 2.51 13.96
CA SER A 159 -9.84 2.62 12.95
C SER A 159 -8.47 2.91 13.54
N LEU A 160 -7.44 2.61 12.78
CA LEU A 160 -6.05 2.99 13.01
C LEU A 160 -5.61 4.00 11.93
N ASN A 161 -4.50 4.68 12.17
CA ASN A 161 -3.84 5.43 11.11
C ASN A 161 -3.47 4.51 9.94
N LEU A 162 -3.57 5.01 8.71
CA LEU A 162 -3.34 4.23 7.49
C LEU A 162 -2.01 3.47 7.51
N ALA A 163 -0.90 4.16 7.80
CA ALA A 163 0.41 3.51 7.83
C ALA A 163 0.54 2.48 8.96
N THR A 164 -0.15 2.70 10.09
CA THR A 164 -0.22 1.74 11.19
C THR A 164 -1.00 0.50 10.80
N SER A 165 -2.14 0.66 10.09
CA SER A 165 -2.93 -0.47 9.57
C SER A 165 -2.10 -1.33 8.62
N VAL A 166 -1.42 -0.69 7.65
CA VAL A 166 -0.54 -1.38 6.70
C VAL A 166 0.59 -2.10 7.43
N ALA A 167 1.20 -1.47 8.44
CA ALA A 167 2.26 -2.08 9.24
C ALA A 167 1.76 -3.31 9.99
N ALA A 168 0.60 -3.20 10.65
CA ALA A 168 0.03 -4.31 11.40
C ALA A 168 -0.21 -5.54 10.52
N VAL A 169 -0.79 -5.35 9.33
CA VAL A 169 -1.11 -6.46 8.42
C VAL A 169 0.16 -7.06 7.81
N LEU A 170 1.05 -6.23 7.25
CA LEU A 170 2.26 -6.72 6.58
C LEU A 170 3.22 -7.41 7.52
N PHE A 171 3.46 -6.87 8.72
CA PHE A 171 4.36 -7.50 9.68
C PHE A 171 3.74 -8.73 10.34
N ALA A 172 2.42 -8.76 10.57
CA ALA A 172 1.74 -9.96 11.03
C ALA A 172 1.87 -11.09 10.00
N TRP A 173 1.61 -10.81 8.70
CA TRP A 173 1.85 -11.75 7.61
C TRP A 173 3.30 -12.24 7.59
N ARG A 174 4.27 -11.33 7.60
CA ARG A 174 5.70 -11.68 7.54
C ARG A 174 6.15 -12.57 8.70
N LEU A 175 5.64 -12.31 9.90
CA LEU A 175 5.94 -13.12 11.07
C LEU A 175 5.27 -14.51 10.99
N ALA A 176 4.05 -14.60 10.45
CA ALA A 176 3.34 -15.85 10.26
C ALA A 176 3.96 -16.72 9.14
N ALA A 177 4.44 -16.10 8.07
CA ALA A 177 5.10 -16.77 6.94
C ALA A 177 6.49 -17.37 7.32
N GLY A 178 7.09 -16.91 8.40
CA GLY A 178 8.39 -17.39 8.87
C GLY A 178 9.59 -16.86 8.06
N PRO A 179 10.84 -17.14 8.52
CA PRO A 179 12.05 -16.56 7.94
C PRO A 179 12.43 -17.07 6.53
N GLY A 180 11.71 -18.04 5.97
CA GLY A 180 12.00 -18.64 4.65
C GLY A 180 11.25 -18.01 3.48
N ALA A 181 10.20 -17.22 3.71
CA ALA A 181 9.35 -16.69 2.64
C ALA A 181 9.98 -15.51 1.84
N ALA A 182 11.11 -14.98 2.28
CA ALA A 182 11.74 -13.80 1.71
C ALA A 182 13.08 -14.06 0.99
N GLN A 183 13.44 -15.30 0.72
CA GLN A 183 14.78 -15.67 0.18
C GLN A 183 14.73 -16.61 -1.05
N SER A 184 13.58 -16.74 -1.71
CA SER A 184 13.47 -17.54 -2.94
C SER A 184 13.23 -16.69 -4.18
#